data_1fc9cf6be2a15ee5bf45fdd71c34826c
#
_entry.id   1fc9cf6be2a15ee5bf45fdd71c34826c
#
_cell.length_a   1.000
_cell.length_b   1.000
_cell.length_c   1.000
_cell.angle_alpha   90.00
_cell.angle_beta   90.00
_cell.angle_gamma   90.00
#
_symmetry.space_group_name_H-M   'P 1'
#
loop_
_entity.id
_entity.type
_entity.pdbx_description
1 polymer ?
#
loop_
_entity_poly.entity_id
_entity_poly.type
_entity_poly.pdbx_seq_one_letter_code
_entity_poly.pdbx_strand_id
1 'polypeptide(L)'
;MEIADGTVMIGKMNAAATGLKKAAWILRPLIWLVIAGFASAHAQDPGTLNPQPLPPLPNANSPAIPARELFARKTTPLAGPARSIGTYNGGCLEGGVALPLTGPAWQVMRVSRDRYWGNPNLVAFVERLAEKAKKVGWNGLLIGDMSQPRGGPMLNGHSSHQIGLDVDIWFTQMPAHEFSREELEFEMALKMVAKDRRDVDPTTWTHERTELVRVAAQDPAVTRIFVNPAIKKAMCREAASDRSWLSKVRPWWGHDEHFHVRIACPPDSPLCKKQPETGSSDGCGSELAGWLRKTEAPPPPPGAKPQHNVPLAALPAQCRAVVRAP
;
A
#
# COMPACT_ATOMS: atom_id res chain seq x y z
N MET A 1 77.42 15.10 13.30
CA MET A 1 78.01 14.78 14.61
C MET A 1 77.23 13.64 15.13
N GLU A 2 77.64 12.62 14.91
CA GLU A 2 78.45 11.45 15.34
C GLU A 2 77.52 10.28 15.59
N ILE A 3 77.48 9.32 14.72
CA ILE A 3 78.42 8.16 14.66
C ILE A 3 78.24 7.16 15.81
N ALA A 4 77.93 6.02 15.46
CA ALA A 4 78.49 4.69 15.54
C ALA A 4 77.74 3.82 16.57
N ASP A 5 77.71 2.58 16.56
CA ASP A 5 78.34 1.42 15.88
C ASP A 5 77.72 0.21 16.54
N GLY A 6 77.36 -0.78 15.91
CA GLY A 6 78.09 -1.98 15.52
C GLY A 6 78.01 -3.07 16.58
N THR A 7 77.49 -4.18 16.30
CA THR A 7 78.30 -5.45 16.30
C THR A 7 77.43 -6.69 16.21
N VAL A 8 77.71 -7.47 15.18
CA VAL A 8 77.27 -8.83 14.89
C VAL A 8 77.82 -9.81 15.92
N MET A 9 77.04 -10.81 16.34
CA MET A 9 77.52 -12.11 16.69
C MET A 9 76.58 -13.25 16.28
N ILE A 10 77.20 -14.16 15.58
CA ILE A 10 76.70 -15.40 15.01
C ILE A 10 76.69 -16.50 16.12
N GLY A 11 75.71 -17.40 16.04
CA GLY A 11 75.86 -18.61 16.78
C GLY A 11 74.68 -19.58 16.86
N LYS A 12 74.74 -20.51 15.92
CA LYS A 12 74.45 -21.95 16.03
C LYS A 12 72.97 -22.47 15.97
N MET A 13 72.84 -23.20 14.89
CA MET A 13 71.82 -24.22 14.63
C MET A 13 71.75 -25.27 15.73
N ASN A 14 70.61 -25.77 16.06
CA ASN A 14 70.40 -27.21 16.27
C ASN A 14 68.92 -27.59 15.87
N ALA A 15 68.88 -28.79 15.34
CA ALA A 15 67.81 -29.40 14.59
C ALA A 15 66.74 -30.10 15.47
N ALA A 16 65.66 -30.34 14.83
CA ALA A 16 64.70 -31.45 14.91
C ALA A 16 63.78 -31.56 16.13
N ALA A 17 62.52 -31.43 15.83
CA ALA A 17 61.51 -32.45 16.20
C ALA A 17 60.20 -32.20 15.46
N THR A 18 59.83 -33.12 14.65
CA THR A 18 58.56 -33.30 13.96
C THR A 18 57.40 -33.38 14.93
N GLY A 19 56.38 -32.50 14.74
CA GLY A 19 55.15 -32.60 15.45
C GLY A 19 53.99 -32.22 14.52
N LEU A 20 53.37 -33.18 13.84
CA LEU A 20 52.12 -33.01 13.11
C LEU A 20 51.03 -32.54 14.07
N LYS A 21 50.65 -31.28 14.00
CA LYS A 21 49.41 -30.80 14.61
C LYS A 21 48.29 -30.81 13.56
N LYS A 22 47.34 -31.72 13.74
CA LYS A 22 46.09 -31.79 12.99
C LYS A 22 45.35 -30.46 13.10
N ALA A 23 45.23 -29.74 11.99
CA ALA A 23 44.37 -28.58 11.90
C ALA A 23 42.91 -29.05 11.87
N ALA A 24 42.19 -28.87 12.98
CA ALA A 24 40.77 -29.05 13.04
C ALA A 24 40.11 -27.88 12.32
N TRP A 25 39.55 -28.11 11.17
CA TRP A 25 38.67 -27.18 10.46
C TRP A 25 37.34 -27.11 11.21
N ILE A 26 37.16 -26.06 11.99
CA ILE A 26 35.85 -25.72 12.58
C ILE A 26 35.02 -25.12 11.46
N LEU A 27 34.17 -25.93 10.86
CA LEU A 27 33.05 -25.45 10.01
C LEU A 27 32.13 -24.61 10.90
N ARG A 28 32.25 -23.29 10.81
CA ARG A 28 31.23 -22.36 11.32
C ARG A 28 30.05 -22.42 10.37
N PRO A 29 28.82 -22.80 10.83
CA PRO A 29 27.66 -22.67 9.99
C PRO A 29 27.42 -21.16 9.77
N LEU A 30 27.48 -20.72 8.52
CA LEU A 30 26.92 -19.42 8.11
C LEU A 30 25.40 -19.52 8.31
N ILE A 31 24.92 -18.98 9.42
CA ILE A 31 23.51 -18.74 9.61
C ILE A 31 23.17 -17.57 8.67
N TRP A 32 22.62 -17.88 7.52
CA TRP A 32 21.95 -16.89 6.68
C TRP A 32 20.72 -16.40 7.43
N LEU A 33 20.86 -15.25 8.07
CA LEU A 33 19.71 -14.49 8.58
C LEU A 33 18.89 -14.05 7.35
N VAL A 34 17.89 -14.82 6.98
CA VAL A 34 16.86 -14.36 6.04
C VAL A 34 16.08 -13.28 6.77
N ILE A 35 16.50 -12.04 6.60
CA ILE A 35 15.67 -10.88 6.95
C ILE A 35 14.51 -10.90 5.94
N ALA A 36 13.42 -11.53 6.33
CA ALA A 36 12.15 -11.37 5.63
C ALA A 36 11.73 -9.91 5.81
N GLY A 37 12.19 -9.06 4.91
CA GLY A 37 11.68 -7.70 4.78
C GLY A 37 10.18 -7.79 4.50
N PHE A 38 9.35 -7.25 5.39
CA PHE A 38 7.93 -7.09 5.14
C PHE A 38 7.78 -6.04 4.03
N ALA A 39 7.77 -6.50 2.78
CA ALA A 39 7.41 -5.65 1.66
C ALA A 39 5.93 -5.29 1.82
N SER A 40 5.63 -3.99 1.91
CA SER A 40 4.28 -3.49 1.71
C SER A 40 3.88 -3.82 0.28
N ALA A 41 2.66 -4.34 0.07
CA ALA A 41 2.17 -4.55 -1.29
C ALA A 41 1.96 -3.17 -1.94
N HIS A 42 2.58 -2.99 -3.09
CA HIS A 42 2.51 -1.78 -3.91
C HIS A 42 2.00 -2.14 -5.31
N ALA A 43 1.68 -1.14 -6.11
CA ALA A 43 1.38 -1.35 -7.52
C ALA A 43 2.55 -2.00 -8.29
N GLN A 44 3.76 -1.96 -7.71
CA GLN A 44 4.95 -2.61 -8.24
C GLN A 44 5.03 -4.12 -7.95
N ASP A 45 4.26 -4.63 -6.96
CA ASP A 45 4.27 -6.06 -6.68
C ASP A 45 3.45 -6.80 -7.76
N PRO A 46 4.02 -7.78 -8.48
CA PRO A 46 3.27 -8.51 -9.50
C PRO A 46 2.18 -9.38 -8.88
N GLY A 47 1.17 -9.68 -9.67
CA GLY A 47 0.18 -10.71 -9.36
C GLY A 47 0.62 -12.09 -9.83
N THR A 48 -0.35 -12.96 -10.09
CA THR A 48 -0.09 -14.31 -10.59
C THR A 48 -1.22 -14.79 -11.50
N LEU A 49 -0.87 -15.57 -12.51
CA LEU A 49 -1.88 -16.24 -13.36
C LEU A 49 -2.49 -17.51 -12.70
N ASN A 50 -1.86 -18.00 -11.64
CA ASN A 50 -2.29 -19.19 -10.93
C ASN A 50 -2.39 -18.94 -9.41
N PRO A 51 -3.40 -18.17 -8.96
CA PRO A 51 -3.60 -17.92 -7.53
C PRO A 51 -3.95 -19.23 -6.82
N GLN A 52 -3.19 -19.54 -5.77
CA GLN A 52 -3.43 -20.71 -4.94
C GLN A 52 -4.20 -20.32 -3.68
N PRO A 53 -5.20 -21.10 -3.27
CA PRO A 53 -5.88 -20.90 -2.01
C PRO A 53 -4.88 -20.96 -0.85
N LEU A 54 -5.07 -20.08 0.13
CA LEU A 54 -4.29 -20.16 1.35
C LEU A 54 -4.56 -21.47 2.09
N PRO A 55 -3.54 -22.13 2.65
CA PRO A 55 -3.71 -23.37 3.39
C PRO A 55 -4.67 -23.18 4.59
N PRO A 56 -5.45 -24.20 4.96
CA PRO A 56 -6.32 -24.14 6.13
C PRO A 56 -5.54 -23.79 7.40
N LEU A 57 -6.15 -23.04 8.29
CA LEU A 57 -5.56 -22.73 9.61
C LEU A 57 -5.72 -23.95 10.53
N PRO A 58 -4.66 -24.42 11.19
CA PRO A 58 -4.75 -25.59 12.11
C PRO A 58 -5.77 -25.40 13.23
N ASN A 59 -5.95 -24.17 13.71
CA ASN A 59 -6.95 -23.82 14.72
C ASN A 59 -7.51 -22.41 14.45
N ALA A 60 -8.44 -22.31 13.52
CA ALA A 60 -9.07 -21.05 13.11
C ALA A 60 -9.80 -20.31 14.27
N ASN A 61 -10.12 -21.02 15.36
CA ASN A 61 -10.78 -20.43 16.53
C ASN A 61 -9.81 -19.89 17.59
N SER A 62 -8.52 -20.13 17.44
CA SER A 62 -7.52 -19.62 18.39
C SER A 62 -7.52 -18.08 18.44
N PRO A 63 -7.59 -17.46 19.63
CA PRO A 63 -7.50 -16.01 19.77
C PRO A 63 -6.12 -15.45 19.40
N ALA A 64 -5.11 -16.30 19.27
CA ALA A 64 -3.76 -15.92 18.85
C ALA A 64 -3.64 -15.69 17.35
N ILE A 65 -4.60 -16.16 16.54
CA ILE A 65 -4.56 -15.96 15.08
C ILE A 65 -4.87 -14.50 14.78
N PRO A 66 -3.99 -13.81 14.03
CA PRO A 66 -4.27 -12.45 13.57
C PRO A 66 -5.51 -12.39 12.70
N ALA A 67 -6.31 -11.34 12.84
CA ALA A 67 -7.54 -11.16 12.05
C ALA A 67 -7.28 -11.26 10.53
N ARG A 68 -6.16 -10.75 10.05
CA ARG A 68 -5.77 -10.81 8.63
C ARG A 68 -5.74 -12.24 8.07
N GLU A 69 -5.35 -13.24 8.88
CA GLU A 69 -5.29 -14.63 8.46
C GLU A 69 -6.70 -15.21 8.23
N LEU A 70 -7.68 -14.72 8.98
CA LEU A 70 -9.07 -15.13 8.85
C LEU A 70 -9.74 -14.47 7.65
N PHE A 71 -9.58 -13.14 7.51
CA PHE A 71 -10.19 -12.37 6.42
C PHE A 71 -9.64 -12.75 5.05
N ALA A 72 -8.33 -12.95 4.91
CA ALA A 72 -7.70 -13.32 3.65
C ALA A 72 -8.11 -14.69 3.09
N ARG A 73 -8.78 -15.53 3.88
CA ARG A 73 -9.32 -16.84 3.45
C ARG A 73 -10.79 -16.78 3.04
N LYS A 74 -11.39 -15.59 3.08
CA LYS A 74 -12.75 -15.38 2.61
C LYS A 74 -12.72 -14.87 1.18
N THR A 75 -13.15 -15.73 0.26
CA THR A 75 -13.18 -15.47 -1.19
C THR A 75 -14.56 -15.05 -1.69
N THR A 76 -15.54 -14.95 -0.79
CA THR A 76 -16.89 -14.49 -1.09
C THR A 76 -17.36 -13.46 -0.07
N PRO A 77 -18.15 -12.47 -0.48
CA PRO A 77 -18.76 -11.54 0.47
C PRO A 77 -19.74 -12.25 1.39
N LEU A 78 -20.02 -11.68 2.55
CA LEU A 78 -21.15 -12.12 3.35
C LEU A 78 -22.44 -11.63 2.68
N ALA A 79 -23.41 -12.54 2.51
CA ALA A 79 -24.71 -12.19 1.95
C ALA A 79 -25.46 -11.19 2.88
N GLY A 80 -26.15 -10.25 2.28
CA GLY A 80 -26.94 -9.25 3.00
C GLY A 80 -26.71 -7.82 2.53
N PRO A 81 -27.34 -6.84 3.19
CA PRO A 81 -27.13 -5.43 2.89
C PRO A 81 -25.67 -5.01 3.05
N ALA A 82 -25.19 -4.14 2.16
CA ALA A 82 -23.84 -3.63 2.25
C ALA A 82 -23.69 -2.71 3.49
N ARG A 83 -22.72 -3.02 4.35
CA ARG A 83 -22.43 -2.23 5.55
C ARG A 83 -20.93 -2.13 5.77
N SER A 84 -20.46 -0.91 5.85
CA SER A 84 -19.09 -0.60 6.30
C SER A 84 -19.08 -0.54 7.83
N ILE A 85 -18.23 -1.32 8.49
CA ILE A 85 -18.24 -1.48 9.95
C ILE A 85 -16.87 -1.11 10.53
N GLY A 86 -16.83 -0.16 11.47
CA GLY A 86 -15.62 0.29 12.15
C GLY A 86 -14.92 1.46 11.45
N THR A 87 -13.61 1.53 11.60
CA THR A 87 -12.76 2.55 10.97
C THR A 87 -12.09 2.00 9.71
N TYR A 88 -11.60 2.89 8.84
CA TYR A 88 -10.91 2.52 7.59
C TYR A 88 -9.72 1.56 7.77
N ASN A 89 -9.09 1.60 8.97
CA ASN A 89 -7.94 0.77 9.36
C ASN A 89 -8.22 -0.17 10.54
N GLY A 90 -9.48 -0.39 10.87
CA GLY A 90 -9.89 -1.24 12.00
C GLY A 90 -11.37 -1.61 11.87
N GLY A 91 -11.71 -2.39 10.87
CA GLY A 91 -13.09 -2.73 10.58
C GLY A 91 -13.24 -3.91 9.63
N CYS A 92 -14.42 -4.01 9.02
CA CYS A 92 -14.77 -5.04 8.04
C CYS A 92 -15.92 -4.57 7.14
N LEU A 93 -16.22 -5.36 6.11
CA LEU A 93 -17.27 -5.12 5.12
C LEU A 93 -18.26 -6.29 5.13
N GLU A 94 -19.52 -5.99 5.37
CA GLU A 94 -20.64 -6.90 5.13
C GLU A 94 -21.28 -6.56 3.78
N GLY A 95 -21.78 -7.54 3.03
CA GLY A 95 -22.48 -7.32 1.78
C GLY A 95 -21.66 -6.58 0.72
N GLY A 96 -20.34 -6.79 0.69
CA GLY A 96 -19.48 -6.17 -0.31
C GLY A 96 -19.85 -6.59 -1.72
N VAL A 97 -19.69 -5.68 -2.69
CA VAL A 97 -19.89 -5.95 -4.11
C VAL A 97 -18.57 -5.85 -4.86
N ALA A 98 -18.41 -6.68 -5.87
CA ALA A 98 -17.23 -6.62 -6.73
C ALA A 98 -17.36 -5.47 -7.73
N LEU A 99 -16.29 -4.71 -7.94
CA LEU A 99 -16.15 -3.90 -9.13
C LEU A 99 -15.98 -4.84 -10.34
N PRO A 100 -16.73 -4.70 -11.43
CA PRO A 100 -16.46 -5.46 -12.65
C PRO A 100 -15.01 -5.33 -13.08
N LEU A 101 -14.36 -6.44 -13.45
CA LEU A 101 -12.92 -6.45 -13.75
C LEU A 101 -12.54 -5.54 -14.90
N THR A 102 -13.47 -5.39 -15.87
CA THR A 102 -13.35 -4.47 -17.01
C THR A 102 -14.68 -3.71 -17.13
N GLY A 103 -14.59 -2.43 -17.36
CA GLY A 103 -15.72 -1.55 -17.62
C GLY A 103 -15.44 -0.60 -18.78
N PRO A 104 -16.39 0.27 -19.16
CA PRO A 104 -16.25 1.17 -20.33
C PRO A 104 -15.06 2.14 -20.23
N ALA A 105 -14.53 2.35 -19.03
CA ALA A 105 -13.44 3.29 -18.76
C ALA A 105 -12.57 2.88 -17.57
N TRP A 106 -12.50 1.60 -17.24
CA TRP A 106 -11.58 1.10 -16.21
C TRP A 106 -11.23 -0.35 -16.45
N GLN A 107 -10.09 -0.76 -15.88
CA GLN A 107 -9.69 -2.15 -15.72
C GLN A 107 -9.09 -2.35 -14.33
N VAL A 108 -9.40 -3.50 -13.70
CA VAL A 108 -8.86 -3.86 -12.38
C VAL A 108 -7.50 -4.52 -12.56
N MET A 109 -6.49 -3.99 -11.89
CA MET A 109 -5.14 -4.54 -11.88
C MET A 109 -4.96 -5.55 -10.75
N ARG A 110 -4.04 -6.52 -10.92
CA ARG A 110 -3.72 -7.53 -9.89
C ARG A 110 -4.95 -8.33 -9.44
N VAL A 111 -5.77 -8.75 -10.40
CA VAL A 111 -7.03 -9.48 -10.14
C VAL A 111 -6.82 -10.69 -9.24
N SER A 112 -5.64 -11.35 -9.32
CA SER A 112 -5.29 -12.49 -8.48
C SER A 112 -5.23 -12.20 -6.98
N ARG A 113 -5.18 -10.92 -6.59
CA ARG A 113 -5.18 -10.51 -5.18
C ARG A 113 -6.57 -10.55 -4.54
N ASP A 114 -7.64 -10.66 -5.35
CA ASP A 114 -9.04 -10.63 -4.91
C ASP A 114 -9.37 -9.38 -4.05
N ARG A 115 -8.88 -8.20 -4.50
CA ARG A 115 -8.99 -6.91 -3.78
C ARG A 115 -9.75 -5.85 -4.58
N TYR A 116 -10.79 -6.26 -5.28
CA TYR A 116 -11.67 -5.37 -6.08
C TYR A 116 -13.09 -5.28 -5.50
N TRP A 117 -13.24 -5.52 -4.21
CA TRP A 117 -14.51 -5.47 -3.49
C TRP A 117 -14.70 -4.13 -2.79
N GLY A 118 -15.93 -3.68 -2.70
CA GLY A 118 -16.23 -2.44 -2.01
C GLY A 118 -17.68 -2.35 -1.53
N ASN A 119 -17.97 -1.29 -0.80
CA ASN A 119 -19.33 -0.85 -0.61
C ASN A 119 -19.90 -0.38 -1.97
N PRO A 120 -21.18 -0.60 -2.30
CA PRO A 120 -21.79 -0.13 -3.56
C PRO A 120 -21.53 1.37 -3.85
N ASN A 121 -21.46 2.21 -2.80
CA ASN A 121 -21.16 3.64 -2.97
C ASN A 121 -19.72 3.87 -3.50
N LEU A 122 -18.75 3.00 -3.12
CA LEU A 122 -17.38 3.07 -3.64
C LEU A 122 -17.34 2.61 -5.10
N VAL A 123 -18.01 1.50 -5.43
CA VAL A 123 -18.10 1.01 -6.81
C VAL A 123 -18.70 2.09 -7.71
N ALA A 124 -19.85 2.65 -7.32
CA ALA A 124 -20.48 3.73 -8.07
C ALA A 124 -19.61 5.00 -8.19
N PHE A 125 -18.78 5.30 -7.17
CA PHE A 125 -17.80 6.38 -7.25
C PHE A 125 -16.74 6.09 -8.32
N VAL A 126 -16.16 4.88 -8.34
CA VAL A 126 -15.15 4.49 -9.34
C VAL A 126 -15.71 4.61 -10.74
N GLU A 127 -16.92 4.09 -10.99
CA GLU A 127 -17.59 4.18 -12.28
C GLU A 127 -17.78 5.61 -12.74
N ARG A 128 -18.29 6.49 -11.86
CA ARG A 128 -18.46 7.92 -12.16
C ARG A 128 -17.14 8.63 -12.42
N LEU A 129 -16.09 8.31 -11.64
CA LEU A 129 -14.77 8.92 -11.83
C LEU A 129 -14.17 8.49 -13.16
N ALA A 130 -14.30 7.23 -13.54
CA ALA A 130 -13.81 6.68 -14.79
C ALA A 130 -14.41 7.42 -16.00
N GLU A 131 -15.72 7.70 -15.98
CA GLU A 131 -16.37 8.49 -17.03
C GLU A 131 -15.89 9.96 -17.03
N LYS A 132 -15.65 10.55 -15.86
CA LYS A 132 -15.10 11.91 -15.75
C LYS A 132 -13.64 11.99 -16.24
N ALA A 133 -12.85 10.93 -16.05
CA ALA A 133 -11.45 10.85 -16.47
C ALA A 133 -11.32 11.04 -18.00
N LYS A 134 -12.26 10.51 -18.80
CA LYS A 134 -12.29 10.74 -20.26
C LYS A 134 -12.33 12.23 -20.62
N LYS A 135 -12.98 13.07 -19.80
CA LYS A 135 -13.10 14.52 -20.06
C LYS A 135 -11.79 15.28 -19.79
N VAL A 136 -10.86 14.68 -19.07
CA VAL A 136 -9.53 15.24 -18.80
C VAL A 136 -8.40 14.50 -19.55
N GLY A 137 -8.77 13.85 -20.65
CA GLY A 137 -7.79 13.27 -21.57
C GLY A 137 -7.30 11.85 -21.20
N TRP A 138 -8.00 11.15 -20.30
CA TRP A 138 -7.68 9.77 -19.95
C TRP A 138 -8.55 8.78 -20.73
N ASN A 139 -7.97 7.69 -21.21
CA ASN A 139 -8.74 6.60 -21.84
C ASN A 139 -9.61 5.86 -20.83
N GLY A 140 -9.18 5.84 -19.58
CA GLY A 140 -9.82 5.18 -18.47
C GLY A 140 -8.86 5.00 -17.28
N LEU A 141 -9.33 4.36 -16.23
CA LEU A 141 -8.60 4.17 -14.98
C LEU A 141 -8.06 2.75 -14.86
N LEU A 142 -6.85 2.63 -14.35
CA LEU A 142 -6.31 1.37 -13.84
C LEU A 142 -6.56 1.33 -12.33
N ILE A 143 -7.46 0.44 -11.92
CA ILE A 143 -7.88 0.31 -10.53
C ILE A 143 -6.98 -0.70 -9.82
N GLY A 144 -6.29 -0.24 -8.81
CA GLY A 144 -5.48 -1.07 -7.91
C GLY A 144 -6.31 -1.73 -6.81
N ASP A 145 -5.72 -1.82 -5.61
CA ASP A 145 -6.41 -2.47 -4.50
C ASP A 145 -7.60 -1.62 -3.99
N MET A 146 -8.73 -2.28 -3.77
CA MET A 146 -9.89 -1.82 -3.01
C MET A 146 -9.92 -2.61 -1.69
N SER A 147 -10.96 -3.39 -1.43
CA SER A 147 -11.07 -4.23 -0.26
C SER A 147 -11.11 -5.72 -0.64
N GLN A 148 -10.90 -6.58 0.35
CA GLN A 148 -11.21 -8.02 0.25
C GLN A 148 -12.72 -8.25 0.29
N PRO A 149 -13.25 -9.44 -0.08
CA PRO A 149 -14.69 -9.71 -0.14
C PRO A 149 -15.46 -9.38 1.14
N ARG A 150 -14.84 -9.57 2.30
CA ARG A 150 -15.41 -9.23 3.63
C ARG A 150 -14.67 -8.10 4.34
N GLY A 151 -13.83 -7.36 3.62
CA GLY A 151 -12.98 -6.34 4.22
C GLY A 151 -11.95 -6.92 5.18
N GLY A 152 -11.73 -6.22 6.29
CA GLY A 152 -10.78 -6.63 7.31
C GLY A 152 -9.32 -6.39 6.95
N PRO A 153 -8.41 -6.63 7.90
CA PRO A 153 -6.98 -6.48 7.66
C PRO A 153 -6.47 -7.43 6.57
N MET A 154 -5.60 -6.94 5.71
CA MET A 154 -4.95 -7.73 4.65
C MET A 154 -3.68 -8.41 5.15
N LEU A 155 -3.23 -9.50 4.51
CA LEU A 155 -1.98 -10.20 4.84
C LEU A 155 -0.76 -9.30 4.67
N ASN A 156 -0.77 -8.46 3.65
CA ASN A 156 0.31 -7.54 3.30
C ASN A 156 -0.28 -6.27 2.70
N GLY A 157 0.55 -5.24 2.54
CA GLY A 157 0.18 -3.98 1.90
C GLY A 157 -0.49 -3.01 2.86
N HIS A 158 -1.73 -2.69 2.58
CA HIS A 158 -2.43 -1.55 3.15
C HIS A 158 -2.79 -1.72 4.62
N SER A 159 -2.66 -0.65 5.40
CA SER A 159 -3.21 -0.56 6.76
C SER A 159 -4.70 -0.20 6.78
N SER A 160 -5.21 0.37 5.70
CA SER A 160 -6.64 0.68 5.50
C SER A 160 -7.29 -0.27 4.49
N HIS A 161 -8.27 0.15 3.72
CA HIS A 161 -9.08 -0.67 2.81
C HIS A 161 -9.93 -1.75 3.51
N GLN A 162 -10.15 -1.61 4.82
CA GLN A 162 -10.79 -2.68 5.60
C GLN A 162 -12.32 -2.64 5.58
N ILE A 163 -12.93 -1.52 5.21
CA ILE A 163 -14.38 -1.33 5.28
C ILE A 163 -15.03 -1.06 3.92
N GLY A 164 -14.29 -1.27 2.82
CA GLY A 164 -14.81 -1.13 1.46
C GLY A 164 -15.10 0.31 1.02
N LEU A 165 -14.40 1.31 1.59
CA LEU A 165 -14.56 2.73 1.27
C LEU A 165 -13.27 3.41 0.80
N ASP A 166 -12.24 2.62 0.51
CA ASP A 166 -10.93 3.06 -0.01
C ASP A 166 -10.66 2.40 -1.36
N VAL A 167 -10.04 3.12 -2.28
CA VAL A 167 -9.57 2.62 -3.58
C VAL A 167 -8.25 3.27 -3.97
N ASP A 168 -7.32 2.46 -4.46
CA ASP A 168 -6.09 2.91 -5.10
C ASP A 168 -6.30 3.01 -6.62
N ILE A 169 -5.92 4.13 -7.20
CA ILE A 169 -6.03 4.38 -8.63
C ILE A 169 -4.64 4.74 -9.15
N TRP A 170 -4.17 3.98 -10.12
CA TRP A 170 -2.83 4.19 -10.67
C TRP A 170 -2.71 5.50 -11.42
N PHE A 171 -1.55 6.15 -11.31
CA PHE A 171 -1.20 7.28 -12.16
C PHE A 171 -0.79 6.87 -13.58
N THR A 172 -0.63 5.58 -13.83
CA THR A 172 -0.47 5.03 -15.17
C THR A 172 -1.81 5.10 -15.89
N GLN A 173 -1.82 5.71 -17.06
CA GLN A 173 -3.03 5.83 -17.88
C GLN A 173 -3.39 4.46 -18.48
N MET A 174 -4.69 4.13 -18.48
CA MET A 174 -5.18 2.96 -19.18
C MET A 174 -4.87 3.11 -20.70
N PRO A 175 -4.30 2.09 -21.36
CA PRO A 175 -4.05 2.15 -22.79
C PRO A 175 -5.36 2.16 -23.60
N ALA A 176 -5.26 2.39 -24.90
CA ALA A 176 -6.42 2.38 -25.78
C ALA A 176 -6.96 0.97 -26.07
N HIS A 177 -6.18 -0.07 -25.75
CA HIS A 177 -6.61 -1.47 -25.86
C HIS A 177 -6.92 -2.04 -24.48
N GLU A 178 -7.75 -3.06 -24.42
CA GLU A 178 -8.01 -3.81 -23.20
C GLU A 178 -6.80 -4.69 -22.87
N PHE A 179 -6.33 -4.63 -21.65
CA PHE A 179 -5.25 -5.49 -21.17
C PHE A 179 -5.68 -6.95 -21.13
N SER A 180 -4.79 -7.83 -21.59
CA SER A 180 -4.88 -9.27 -21.38
C SER A 180 -4.78 -9.61 -19.88
N ARG A 181 -5.19 -10.83 -19.51
CA ARG A 181 -5.05 -11.31 -18.13
C ARG A 181 -3.61 -11.23 -17.62
N GLU A 182 -2.62 -11.47 -18.48
CA GLU A 182 -1.21 -11.40 -18.15
C GLU A 182 -0.79 -9.95 -17.85
N GLU A 183 -1.17 -9.01 -18.69
CA GLU A 183 -0.89 -7.57 -18.48
C GLU A 183 -1.56 -7.06 -17.19
N LEU A 184 -2.80 -7.46 -16.89
CA LEU A 184 -3.46 -7.09 -15.63
C LEU A 184 -2.69 -7.57 -14.39
N GLU A 185 -1.95 -8.68 -14.48
CA GLU A 185 -1.18 -9.22 -13.36
C GLU A 185 0.25 -8.68 -13.31
N PHE A 186 0.89 -8.35 -14.43
CA PHE A 186 2.33 -8.08 -14.48
C PHE A 186 2.71 -6.68 -14.95
N GLU A 187 1.79 -5.90 -15.55
CA GLU A 187 2.09 -4.52 -15.91
C GLU A 187 2.53 -3.71 -14.69
N MET A 188 3.57 -2.91 -14.83
CA MET A 188 4.15 -2.16 -13.71
C MET A 188 3.64 -0.71 -13.71
N ALA A 189 3.16 -0.25 -12.57
CA ALA A 189 2.74 1.12 -12.42
C ALA A 189 3.93 2.09 -12.55
N LEU A 190 3.74 3.19 -13.28
CA LEU A 190 4.75 4.22 -13.45
C LEU A 190 4.96 5.00 -12.15
N LYS A 191 6.21 5.16 -11.75
CA LYS A 191 6.57 6.04 -10.63
C LYS A 191 6.53 7.49 -11.07
N MET A 192 5.88 8.31 -10.26
CA MET A 192 5.69 9.73 -10.52
C MET A 192 6.69 10.62 -9.78
N VAL A 193 7.46 10.07 -8.86
CA VAL A 193 8.37 10.81 -7.99
C VAL A 193 9.81 10.63 -8.45
N ALA A 194 10.55 11.73 -8.56
CA ALA A 194 11.97 11.72 -8.90
C ALA A 194 12.79 10.92 -7.87
N LYS A 195 13.98 10.45 -8.28
CA LYS A 195 14.85 9.59 -7.47
C LYS A 195 15.24 10.23 -6.13
N ASP A 196 15.39 11.55 -6.08
CA ASP A 196 15.70 12.29 -4.86
C ASP A 196 14.49 12.49 -3.92
N ARG A 197 13.29 12.08 -4.36
CA ARG A 197 12.00 12.13 -3.67
C ARG A 197 11.54 13.54 -3.27
N ARG A 198 12.08 14.59 -3.86
CA ARG A 198 11.80 16.00 -3.52
C ARG A 198 10.81 16.68 -4.45
N ASP A 199 10.60 16.11 -5.64
CA ASP A 199 9.64 16.57 -6.64
C ASP A 199 9.16 15.40 -7.48
N VAL A 200 8.22 15.65 -8.36
CA VAL A 200 7.78 14.69 -9.37
C VAL A 200 8.85 14.55 -10.46
N ASP A 201 8.88 13.38 -11.09
CA ASP A 201 9.73 13.12 -12.25
C ASP A 201 9.10 13.81 -13.49
N PRO A 202 9.77 14.79 -14.12
CA PRO A 202 9.20 15.52 -15.25
C PRO A 202 9.02 14.67 -16.52
N THR A 203 9.60 13.45 -16.55
CA THR A 203 9.43 12.52 -17.67
C THR A 203 8.14 11.70 -17.56
N THR A 204 7.60 11.57 -16.36
CA THR A 204 6.39 10.79 -16.11
C THR A 204 5.22 11.63 -15.62
N TRP A 205 5.48 12.70 -14.86
CA TRP A 205 4.41 13.57 -14.37
C TRP A 205 3.92 14.54 -15.44
N THR A 206 2.61 14.60 -15.61
CA THR A 206 1.95 15.56 -16.51
C THR A 206 0.78 16.25 -15.83
N HIS A 207 0.35 17.40 -16.35
CA HIS A 207 -0.75 18.19 -15.79
C HIS A 207 -2.09 17.43 -15.73
N GLU A 208 -2.33 16.52 -16.65
CA GLU A 208 -3.54 15.68 -16.70
C GLU A 208 -3.68 14.82 -15.43
N ARG A 209 -2.56 14.45 -14.78
CA ARG A 209 -2.59 13.72 -13.49
C ARG A 209 -3.09 14.61 -12.36
N THR A 210 -2.69 15.88 -12.34
CA THR A 210 -3.25 16.87 -11.41
C THR A 210 -4.76 17.03 -11.63
N GLU A 211 -5.19 17.15 -12.88
CA GLU A 211 -6.60 17.30 -13.24
C GLU A 211 -7.42 16.07 -12.86
N LEU A 212 -6.92 14.86 -13.04
CA LEU A 212 -7.60 13.64 -12.61
C LEU A 212 -7.85 13.64 -11.09
N VAL A 213 -6.83 13.98 -10.29
CA VAL A 213 -6.97 14.05 -8.82
C VAL A 213 -7.91 15.20 -8.42
N ARG A 214 -7.87 16.34 -9.13
CA ARG A 214 -8.81 17.44 -8.91
C ARG A 214 -10.26 16.99 -9.12
N VAL A 215 -10.53 16.32 -10.22
CA VAL A 215 -11.87 15.79 -10.53
C VAL A 215 -12.32 14.77 -9.49
N ALA A 216 -11.42 13.90 -9.03
CA ALA A 216 -11.71 12.97 -7.94
C ALA A 216 -12.03 13.71 -6.63
N ALA A 217 -11.22 14.70 -6.25
CA ALA A 217 -11.41 15.48 -5.02
C ALA A 217 -12.70 16.31 -5.01
N GLN A 218 -13.18 16.74 -6.18
CA GLN A 218 -14.43 17.48 -6.34
C GLN A 218 -15.69 16.60 -6.23
N ASP A 219 -15.54 15.25 -6.26
CA ASP A 219 -16.70 14.38 -6.00
C ASP A 219 -17.15 14.55 -4.53
N PRO A 220 -18.45 14.79 -4.28
CA PRO A 220 -18.96 15.03 -2.93
C PRO A 220 -18.82 13.84 -1.99
N ALA A 221 -18.71 12.61 -2.52
CA ALA A 221 -18.48 11.43 -1.71
C ALA A 221 -17.03 11.37 -1.16
N VAL A 222 -16.06 12.03 -1.81
CA VAL A 222 -14.65 11.99 -1.43
C VAL A 222 -14.39 12.88 -0.22
N THR A 223 -13.84 12.29 0.82
CA THR A 223 -13.42 13.00 2.04
C THR A 223 -11.91 13.22 2.09
N ARG A 224 -11.13 12.36 1.44
CA ARG A 224 -9.67 12.41 1.49
C ARG A 224 -9.04 11.69 0.30
N ILE A 225 -7.92 12.22 -0.16
CA ILE A 225 -7.06 11.56 -1.15
C ILE A 225 -5.64 11.60 -0.61
N PHE A 226 -4.96 10.46 -0.58
CA PHE A 226 -3.55 10.39 -0.18
C PHE A 226 -2.67 10.29 -1.41
N VAL A 227 -1.60 11.09 -1.42
CA VAL A 227 -0.58 11.13 -2.47
C VAL A 227 0.80 11.30 -1.84
N ASN A 228 1.86 10.98 -2.58
CA ASN A 228 3.23 11.28 -2.13
C ASN A 228 3.41 12.79 -1.89
N PRO A 229 4.22 13.21 -0.90
CA PRO A 229 4.50 14.62 -0.66
C PRO A 229 5.03 15.39 -1.89
N ALA A 230 5.86 14.76 -2.73
CA ALA A 230 6.35 15.36 -3.98
C ALA A 230 5.21 15.60 -4.99
N ILE A 231 4.27 14.66 -5.06
CA ILE A 231 3.07 14.80 -5.90
C ILE A 231 2.17 15.92 -5.36
N LYS A 232 1.96 15.99 -4.05
CA LYS A 232 1.22 17.12 -3.44
C LYS A 232 1.87 18.46 -3.77
N LYS A 233 3.21 18.53 -3.76
CA LYS A 233 3.98 19.74 -4.14
C LYS A 233 3.71 20.15 -5.59
N ALA A 234 3.72 19.18 -6.53
CA ALA A 234 3.40 19.44 -7.92
C ALA A 234 1.97 19.98 -8.08
N MET A 235 0.99 19.35 -7.44
CA MET A 235 -0.40 19.81 -7.45
C MET A 235 -0.56 21.22 -6.85
N CYS A 236 0.16 21.54 -5.78
CA CYS A 236 0.17 22.90 -5.21
C CYS A 236 0.71 23.95 -6.17
N ARG A 237 1.71 23.60 -6.98
CA ARG A 237 2.31 24.46 -8.01
C ARG A 237 1.40 24.62 -9.22
N GLU A 238 0.69 23.57 -9.62
CA GLU A 238 -0.10 23.51 -10.84
C GLU A 238 -1.55 23.96 -10.64
N ALA A 239 -2.04 23.99 -9.41
CA ALA A 239 -3.40 24.44 -9.12
C ALA A 239 -3.57 25.91 -9.51
N ALA A 240 -4.61 26.15 -10.31
CA ALA A 240 -5.04 27.48 -10.69
C ALA A 240 -5.71 28.24 -9.50
N SER A 241 -6.61 29.17 -9.78
CA SER A 241 -7.30 29.99 -8.78
C SER A 241 -8.16 29.18 -7.79
N ASP A 242 -8.87 28.15 -8.28
CA ASP A 242 -9.60 27.24 -7.37
C ASP A 242 -8.67 26.21 -6.75
N ARG A 243 -8.37 26.41 -5.48
CA ARG A 243 -7.52 25.54 -4.66
C ARG A 243 -8.29 24.76 -3.60
N SER A 244 -9.60 24.92 -3.54
CA SER A 244 -10.47 24.35 -2.49
C SER A 244 -10.35 22.82 -2.39
N TRP A 245 -10.26 22.14 -3.54
CA TRP A 245 -10.11 20.69 -3.66
C TRP A 245 -8.82 20.14 -3.02
N LEU A 246 -7.76 20.96 -2.95
CA LEU A 246 -6.48 20.58 -2.34
C LEU A 246 -6.59 20.30 -0.85
N SER A 247 -7.62 20.84 -0.16
CA SER A 247 -7.88 20.55 1.25
C SER A 247 -8.13 19.06 1.51
N LYS A 248 -8.69 18.34 0.55
CA LYS A 248 -8.91 16.89 0.62
C LYS A 248 -7.66 16.06 0.27
N VAL A 249 -6.68 16.64 -0.44
CA VAL A 249 -5.47 15.95 -0.88
C VAL A 249 -4.40 16.04 0.20
N ARG A 250 -4.06 14.91 0.79
CA ARG A 250 -3.16 14.84 1.96
C ARG A 250 -1.88 14.10 1.61
N PRO A 251 -0.71 14.64 1.98
CA PRO A 251 0.54 13.92 1.78
C PRO A 251 0.60 12.68 2.67
N TRP A 252 1.11 11.57 2.09
CA TRP A 252 1.36 10.33 2.82
C TRP A 252 2.54 9.58 2.21
N TRP A 253 3.23 8.78 3.03
CA TRP A 253 4.37 7.97 2.57
C TRP A 253 3.94 6.92 1.56
N GLY A 254 4.86 6.52 0.68
CA GLY A 254 4.51 5.75 -0.52
C GLY A 254 3.69 6.61 -1.49
N HIS A 255 2.67 6.03 -2.12
CA HIS A 255 1.75 6.71 -3.04
C HIS A 255 2.48 7.47 -4.16
N ASP A 256 3.55 6.87 -4.67
CA ASP A 256 4.37 7.43 -5.75
C ASP A 256 3.99 6.90 -7.14
N GLU A 257 3.18 5.85 -7.22
CA GLU A 257 2.62 5.27 -8.45
C GLU A 257 1.09 5.29 -8.52
N HIS A 258 0.40 5.62 -7.44
CA HIS A 258 -1.06 5.70 -7.35
C HIS A 258 -1.50 6.81 -6.40
N PHE A 259 -2.75 7.20 -6.49
CA PHE A 259 -3.42 7.98 -5.46
C PHE A 259 -4.50 7.14 -4.79
N HIS A 260 -4.58 7.26 -3.48
CA HIS A 260 -5.53 6.53 -2.65
C HIS A 260 -6.72 7.43 -2.34
N VAL A 261 -7.89 7.03 -2.77
CA VAL A 261 -9.14 7.77 -2.53
C VAL A 261 -9.92 7.14 -1.40
N ARG A 262 -10.44 7.98 -0.52
CA ARG A 262 -11.33 7.62 0.58
C ARG A 262 -12.65 8.35 0.46
N ILE A 263 -13.75 7.60 0.44
CA ILE A 263 -15.09 8.16 0.44
C ILE A 263 -15.71 8.19 1.86
N ALA A 264 -16.75 9.00 2.03
CA ALA A 264 -17.48 9.13 3.28
C ALA A 264 -18.16 7.84 3.71
N CYS A 265 -18.40 7.70 5.02
CA CYS A 265 -19.31 6.68 5.54
C CYS A 265 -20.71 6.84 4.94
N PRO A 266 -21.26 5.81 4.28
CA PRO A 266 -22.62 5.87 3.75
C PRO A 266 -23.68 5.98 4.85
N PRO A 267 -24.83 6.61 4.59
CA PRO A 267 -25.90 6.74 5.59
C PRO A 267 -26.48 5.42 6.08
N ASP A 268 -26.45 4.38 5.24
CA ASP A 268 -26.90 3.02 5.53
C ASP A 268 -25.88 2.16 6.29
N SER A 269 -24.76 2.74 6.65
CA SER A 269 -23.69 2.09 7.43
C SER A 269 -23.50 2.75 8.80
N PRO A 270 -24.47 2.63 9.74
CA PRO A 270 -24.45 3.34 11.02
C PRO A 270 -23.29 2.97 11.93
N LEU A 271 -22.64 1.84 11.70
CA LEU A 271 -21.45 1.39 12.43
C LEU A 271 -20.13 1.88 11.82
N CYS A 272 -20.19 2.57 10.68
CA CYS A 272 -19.02 3.20 10.07
C CYS A 272 -18.61 4.42 10.90
N LYS A 273 -17.32 4.47 11.27
CA LYS A 273 -16.77 5.58 12.05
C LYS A 273 -16.13 6.62 11.13
N LYS A 274 -16.78 7.77 11.04
CA LYS A 274 -16.28 8.91 10.27
C LYS A 274 -14.90 9.34 10.77
N GLN A 275 -14.03 9.71 9.85
CA GLN A 275 -12.80 10.43 10.19
C GLN A 275 -13.09 11.92 10.42
N PRO A 276 -12.28 12.62 11.24
CA PRO A 276 -12.31 14.07 11.31
C PRO A 276 -12.11 14.69 9.92
N GLU A 277 -12.76 15.80 9.66
CA GLU A 277 -12.59 16.53 8.40
C GLU A 277 -11.15 17.07 8.24
N THR A 278 -10.74 17.29 7.00
CA THR A 278 -9.39 17.79 6.69
C THR A 278 -9.21 19.29 6.92
N GLY A 279 -10.30 20.01 7.22
CA GLY A 279 -10.30 21.46 7.29
C GLY A 279 -10.29 22.13 5.90
N SER A 280 -10.24 23.47 5.88
CA SER A 280 -10.28 24.26 4.65
C SER A 280 -8.92 24.62 4.06
N SER A 281 -7.83 24.39 4.80
CA SER A 281 -6.46 24.68 4.31
C SER A 281 -6.11 23.78 3.13
N ASP A 282 -5.54 24.37 2.07
CA ASP A 282 -5.02 23.63 0.91
C ASP A 282 -3.82 22.72 1.25
N GLY A 283 -3.24 22.87 2.44
CA GLY A 283 -2.13 22.07 2.93
C GLY A 283 -0.80 22.28 2.19
N CYS A 284 -0.67 23.33 1.38
CA CYS A 284 0.51 23.60 0.54
C CYS A 284 1.64 24.36 1.26
N GLY A 285 1.37 24.88 2.46
CA GLY A 285 2.32 25.69 3.23
C GLY A 285 3.24 24.87 4.14
N SER A 286 3.27 25.25 5.42
CA SER A 286 4.16 24.67 6.43
C SER A 286 3.95 23.18 6.67
N GLU A 287 2.70 22.70 6.50
CA GLU A 287 2.38 21.27 6.59
C GLU A 287 3.17 20.48 5.54
N LEU A 288 3.05 20.86 4.26
CA LEU A 288 3.77 20.19 3.17
C LEU A 288 5.29 20.32 3.34
N ALA A 289 5.77 21.50 3.74
CA ALA A 289 7.20 21.69 4.03
C ALA A 289 7.69 20.72 5.12
N GLY A 290 6.85 20.41 6.11
CA GLY A 290 7.13 19.41 7.14
C GLY A 290 7.32 18.00 6.58
N TRP A 291 6.51 17.63 5.63
CA TRP A 291 6.62 16.33 4.93
C TRP A 291 7.86 16.24 4.03
N LEU A 292 8.16 17.31 3.27
CA LEU A 292 9.29 17.34 2.33
C LEU A 292 10.67 17.41 3.01
N ARG A 293 10.75 17.72 4.32
CA ARG A 293 12.00 17.60 5.07
C ARG A 293 12.45 16.16 5.29
N LYS A 294 11.53 15.20 5.17
CA LYS A 294 11.78 13.77 5.28
C LYS A 294 11.48 13.15 3.91
N THR A 295 12.42 12.42 3.39
CA THR A 295 12.24 11.74 2.08
C THR A 295 11.63 10.34 2.22
N GLU A 296 11.62 9.80 3.44
CA GLU A 296 11.11 8.47 3.77
C GLU A 296 10.27 8.49 5.05
N ALA A 297 9.43 7.47 5.19
CA ALA A 297 8.69 7.28 6.42
C ALA A 297 9.65 7.11 7.61
N PRO A 298 9.37 7.72 8.76
CA PRO A 298 10.14 7.44 9.96
C PRO A 298 10.02 5.96 10.33
N PRO A 299 11.06 5.33 10.89
CA PRO A 299 10.95 3.97 11.39
C PRO A 299 9.84 3.90 12.45
N PRO A 300 9.15 2.76 12.55
CA PRO A 300 8.13 2.58 13.58
C PRO A 300 8.77 2.72 14.98
N PRO A 301 8.01 3.24 15.97
CA PRO A 301 8.50 3.34 17.34
C PRO A 301 8.96 1.97 17.86
N PRO A 302 9.96 1.92 18.76
CA PRO A 302 10.37 0.69 19.42
C PRO A 302 9.16 -0.01 20.06
N GLY A 303 8.99 -1.31 19.82
CA GLY A 303 7.88 -2.09 20.34
C GLY A 303 6.53 -1.90 19.64
N ALA A 304 6.48 -1.10 18.56
CA ALA A 304 5.28 -1.00 17.74
C ALA A 304 4.90 -2.38 17.19
N LYS A 305 3.68 -2.82 17.46
CA LYS A 305 3.16 -4.06 16.86
C LYS A 305 2.93 -3.83 15.36
N PRO A 306 3.25 -4.81 14.50
CA PRO A 306 2.89 -4.72 13.09
C PRO A 306 1.41 -4.43 12.94
N GLN A 307 1.05 -3.39 12.19
CA GLN A 307 -0.35 -2.94 12.01
C GLN A 307 -1.28 -4.05 11.51
N HIS A 308 -0.73 -5.06 10.82
CA HIS A 308 -1.49 -6.17 10.27
C HIS A 308 -1.70 -7.34 11.26
N ASN A 309 -1.04 -7.36 12.42
CA ASN A 309 -1.13 -8.45 13.39
C ASN A 309 -2.14 -8.17 14.52
N VAL A 310 -3.22 -7.46 14.21
CA VAL A 310 -4.27 -7.21 15.20
C VAL A 310 -5.06 -8.48 15.47
N PRO A 311 -5.37 -8.82 16.73
CA PRO A 311 -6.27 -9.92 17.04
C PRO A 311 -7.70 -9.59 16.61
N LEU A 312 -8.49 -10.62 16.27
CA LEU A 312 -9.89 -10.42 15.87
C LEU A 312 -10.72 -9.67 16.94
N ALA A 313 -10.36 -9.84 18.21
CA ALA A 313 -11.02 -9.16 19.33
C ALA A 313 -10.79 -7.62 19.34
N ALA A 314 -9.77 -7.12 18.65
CA ALA A 314 -9.51 -5.68 18.53
C ALA A 314 -10.38 -4.99 17.47
N LEU A 315 -11.03 -5.75 16.60
CA LEU A 315 -12.00 -5.25 15.63
C LEU A 315 -13.39 -5.12 16.28
N PRO A 316 -14.30 -4.33 15.69
CA PRO A 316 -15.69 -4.28 16.11
C PRO A 316 -16.31 -5.68 16.27
N ALA A 317 -17.17 -5.86 17.27
CA ALA A 317 -17.75 -7.16 17.58
C ALA A 317 -18.47 -7.81 16.38
N GLN A 318 -19.11 -7.01 15.56
CA GLN A 318 -19.81 -7.44 14.34
C GLN A 318 -18.84 -8.07 13.31
N CYS A 319 -17.58 -7.64 13.27
CA CYS A 319 -16.59 -8.20 12.35
C CYS A 319 -16.26 -9.68 12.65
N ARG A 320 -16.49 -10.12 13.89
CA ARG A 320 -16.38 -11.56 14.24
C ARG A 320 -17.46 -12.38 13.55
N ALA A 321 -18.69 -11.87 13.50
CA ALA A 321 -19.78 -12.53 12.78
C ALA A 321 -19.49 -12.53 11.26
N VAL A 322 -19.07 -11.40 10.71
CA VAL A 322 -18.74 -11.25 9.28
C VAL A 322 -17.69 -12.26 8.83
N VAL A 323 -16.59 -12.41 9.59
CA VAL A 323 -15.49 -13.30 9.18
C VAL A 323 -15.77 -14.77 9.46
N ARG A 324 -16.61 -15.10 10.44
CA ARG A 324 -16.92 -16.49 10.83
C ARG A 324 -18.11 -17.10 10.08
N ALA A 325 -18.96 -16.28 9.51
CA ALA A 325 -20.04 -16.77 8.68
C ALA A 325 -19.48 -17.63 7.52
N PRO A 326 -20.24 -18.66 7.08
CA PRO A 326 -19.85 -19.55 5.99
C PRO A 326 -19.56 -18.79 4.69
#